data_86d441f610247871b359769eb69df1d4
#
_entry.id   86d441f610247871b359769eb69df1d4
#
_cell.length_a   1.000
_cell.length_b   1.000
_cell.length_c   1.000
_cell.angle_alpha   90.00
_cell.angle_beta   90.00
_cell.angle_gamma   90.00
#
_symmetry.space_group_name_H-M   'P 1'
#
loop_
_entity.id
_entity.type
_entity.pdbx_description
1 polymer ?
#
loop_
_entity_poly.entity_id
_entity_poly.type
_entity_poly.pdbx_seq_one_letter_code
_entity_poly.pdbx_strand_id
1 'polypeptide(L)'
;MPAPALHPDLESILVTEAQIQNRVKELGRRLKEIYGNEEFTVISIMNGAILFTADLLRQVDNPIRLDCIRTTSYGSTTESHGTPKVIHGLTLDVAGRHVLIVDDILDTGKTLSLIAGMVRGMKPASVRVCVLLDKKGRRQVAFDADLVGFEIPDRFVVGYGLDFAERY
;
A
#
# COMPACT_ATOMS: atom_id res chain seq x y z
N MET A 1 27.95 -6.96 13.64
CA MET A 1 27.27 -5.99 14.54
C MET A 1 26.15 -6.73 15.24
N PRO A 2 25.92 -6.56 16.55
CA PRO A 2 24.77 -7.15 17.22
C PRO A 2 23.49 -6.59 16.59
N ALA A 3 22.45 -7.43 16.50
CA ALA A 3 21.14 -6.99 16.02
C ALA A 3 20.66 -5.81 16.90
N PRO A 4 20.06 -4.76 16.31
CA PRO A 4 19.52 -3.67 17.11
C PRO A 4 18.52 -4.24 18.14
N ALA A 5 18.59 -3.73 19.36
CA ALA A 5 17.66 -4.15 20.42
C ALA A 5 16.23 -3.80 19.97
N LEU A 6 15.32 -4.77 20.10
CA LEU A 6 13.91 -4.56 19.83
C LEU A 6 13.34 -3.49 20.77
N HIS A 7 12.50 -2.58 20.24
CA HIS A 7 11.83 -1.60 21.09
C HIS A 7 11.01 -2.32 22.17
N PRO A 8 10.99 -1.83 23.44
CA PRO A 8 10.31 -2.52 24.56
C PRO A 8 8.83 -2.84 24.31
N ASP A 9 8.16 -2.03 23.50
CA ASP A 9 6.73 -2.20 23.20
C ASP A 9 6.47 -3.23 22.07
N LEU A 10 7.51 -3.77 21.46
CA LEU A 10 7.40 -4.73 20.36
C LEU A 10 7.63 -6.17 20.87
N GLU A 11 6.73 -7.06 20.52
CA GLU A 11 6.84 -8.48 20.85
C GLU A 11 7.90 -9.20 20.01
N SER A 12 7.90 -8.92 18.71
CA SER A 12 8.80 -9.57 17.75
C SER A 12 8.89 -8.79 16.44
N ILE A 13 9.93 -9.07 15.65
CA ILE A 13 10.04 -8.61 14.27
C ILE A 13 9.33 -9.64 13.38
N LEU A 14 8.23 -9.23 12.75
CA LEU A 14 7.49 -10.09 11.83
C LEU A 14 8.16 -10.19 10.46
N VAL A 15 8.63 -9.06 9.92
CA VAL A 15 9.35 -8.96 8.67
C VAL A 15 10.56 -8.07 8.88
N THR A 16 11.75 -8.55 8.56
CA THR A 16 12.99 -7.78 8.71
C THR A 16 13.18 -6.76 7.59
N GLU A 17 13.97 -5.73 7.85
CA GLU A 17 14.37 -4.74 6.84
C GLU A 17 14.94 -5.39 5.57
N ALA A 18 15.85 -6.35 5.72
CA ALA A 18 16.44 -7.06 4.59
C ALA A 18 15.40 -7.82 3.75
N GLN A 19 14.40 -8.43 4.40
CA GLN A 19 13.28 -9.08 3.70
C GLN A 19 12.45 -8.05 2.94
N ILE A 20 12.12 -6.91 3.55
CA ILE A 20 11.39 -5.82 2.90
C ILE A 20 12.15 -5.33 1.66
N GLN A 21 13.43 -4.99 1.80
CA GLN A 21 14.25 -4.50 0.70
C GLN A 21 14.33 -5.49 -0.47
N ASN A 22 14.53 -6.78 -0.18
CA ASN A 22 14.54 -7.81 -1.22
C ASN A 22 13.19 -7.94 -1.92
N ARG A 23 12.10 -7.92 -1.15
CA ARG A 23 10.75 -8.03 -1.71
C ARG A 23 10.37 -6.82 -2.56
N VAL A 24 10.76 -5.62 -2.14
CA VAL A 24 10.54 -4.38 -2.91
C VAL A 24 11.26 -4.45 -4.26
N LYS A 25 12.51 -4.96 -4.31
CA LYS A 25 13.23 -5.21 -5.57
C LYS A 25 12.51 -6.20 -6.48
N GLU A 26 11.94 -7.27 -5.92
CA GLU A 26 11.14 -8.23 -6.68
C GLU A 26 9.87 -7.60 -7.24
N LEU A 27 9.17 -6.80 -6.43
CA LEU A 27 7.96 -6.10 -6.87
C LEU A 27 8.29 -5.09 -7.99
N GLY A 28 9.41 -4.36 -7.88
CA GLY A 28 9.89 -3.46 -8.95
C GLY A 28 10.13 -4.20 -10.27
N ARG A 29 10.79 -5.38 -10.23
CA ARG A 29 10.95 -6.21 -11.43
C ARG A 29 9.62 -6.66 -12.03
N ARG A 30 8.66 -7.07 -11.20
CA ARG A 30 7.33 -7.44 -11.66
C ARG A 30 6.58 -6.26 -12.29
N LEU A 31 6.72 -5.05 -11.74
CA LEU A 31 6.16 -3.85 -12.38
C LEU A 31 6.77 -3.61 -13.76
N LYS A 32 8.08 -3.82 -13.92
CA LYS A 32 8.75 -3.74 -15.22
C LYS A 32 8.23 -4.78 -16.21
N GLU A 33 7.95 -6.00 -15.76
CA GLU A 33 7.33 -7.04 -16.60
C GLU A 33 5.90 -6.66 -17.03
N ILE A 34 5.13 -6.02 -16.14
CA ILE A 34 3.74 -5.62 -16.39
C ILE A 34 3.65 -4.42 -17.34
N TYR A 35 4.44 -3.38 -17.12
CA TYR A 35 4.32 -2.11 -17.84
C TYR A 35 5.36 -1.95 -18.95
N GLY A 36 6.37 -2.82 -19.03
CA GLY A 36 7.44 -2.70 -20.03
C GLY A 36 8.18 -1.37 -19.88
N ASN A 37 8.09 -0.51 -20.90
CA ASN A 37 8.64 0.84 -20.90
C ASN A 37 7.55 1.93 -20.87
N GLU A 38 6.30 1.55 -20.66
CA GLU A 38 5.19 2.48 -20.68
C GLU A 38 5.14 3.35 -19.42
N GLU A 39 4.66 4.58 -19.57
CA GLU A 39 4.34 5.47 -18.46
C GLU A 39 3.14 4.92 -17.67
N PHE A 40 3.20 4.99 -16.36
CA PHE A 40 2.04 4.73 -15.52
C PHE A 40 1.92 5.73 -14.36
N THR A 41 0.71 5.89 -13.86
CA THR A 41 0.42 6.77 -12.72
C THR A 41 0.38 5.95 -11.45
N VAL A 42 1.13 6.37 -10.45
CA VAL A 42 1.10 5.79 -9.10
C VAL A 42 0.20 6.64 -8.22
N ILE A 43 -0.73 5.99 -7.52
CA ILE A 43 -1.57 6.59 -6.50
C ILE A 43 -1.19 5.97 -5.17
N SER A 44 -0.50 6.75 -4.31
CA SER A 44 -0.11 6.31 -2.97
C SER A 44 -1.20 6.65 -1.94
N ILE A 45 -1.59 5.67 -1.13
CA ILE A 45 -2.55 5.89 -0.05
C ILE A 45 -1.80 6.35 1.20
N MET A 46 -2.02 7.60 1.57
CA MET A 46 -1.27 8.26 2.65
C MET A 46 -1.96 8.07 4.00
N ASN A 47 -1.20 7.99 5.14
CA ASN A 47 0.26 8.20 5.26
C ASN A 47 1.05 6.86 5.27
N GLY A 48 0.40 5.74 5.60
CA GLY A 48 1.05 4.44 5.84
C GLY A 48 1.92 3.96 4.68
N ALA A 49 1.47 4.14 3.44
CA ALA A 49 2.19 3.70 2.26
C ALA A 49 3.40 4.55 1.85
N ILE A 50 3.73 5.64 2.57
CA ILE A 50 4.76 6.59 2.10
C ILE A 50 6.14 5.95 1.92
N LEU A 51 6.62 5.19 2.91
CA LEU A 51 7.92 4.56 2.86
C LEU A 51 7.96 3.44 1.81
N PHE A 52 6.93 2.61 1.78
CA PHE A 52 6.82 1.55 0.79
C PHE A 52 6.77 2.10 -0.64
N THR A 53 5.97 3.14 -0.89
CA THR A 53 5.90 3.79 -2.20
C THR A 53 7.25 4.36 -2.60
N ALA A 54 7.93 5.09 -1.71
CA ALA A 54 9.24 5.68 -2.01
C ALA A 54 10.28 4.62 -2.38
N ASP A 55 10.35 3.52 -1.63
CA ASP A 55 11.30 2.46 -1.92
C ASP A 55 10.94 1.66 -3.18
N LEU A 56 9.65 1.43 -3.43
CA LEU A 56 9.17 0.76 -4.64
C LEU A 56 9.51 1.56 -5.90
N LEU A 57 9.28 2.88 -5.89
CA LEU A 57 9.53 3.74 -7.04
C LEU A 57 11.02 3.85 -7.38
N ARG A 58 11.93 3.70 -6.40
CA ARG A 58 13.38 3.61 -6.65
C ARG A 58 13.80 2.34 -7.39
N GLN A 59 12.95 1.33 -7.45
CA GLN A 59 13.22 0.08 -8.18
C GLN A 59 12.65 0.08 -9.61
N VAL A 60 12.07 1.19 -10.06
CA VAL A 60 11.37 1.29 -11.34
C VAL A 60 11.99 2.39 -12.20
N ASP A 61 12.37 2.05 -13.44
CA ASP A 61 12.97 2.99 -14.40
C ASP A 61 11.95 3.63 -15.34
N ASN A 62 10.66 3.27 -15.20
CA ASN A 62 9.60 3.81 -16.05
C ASN A 62 9.37 5.30 -15.79
N PRO A 63 8.93 6.08 -16.78
CA PRO A 63 8.33 7.38 -16.52
C PRO A 63 7.11 7.20 -15.61
N ILE A 64 7.07 7.94 -14.50
CA ILE A 64 6.01 7.81 -13.49
C ILE A 64 5.39 9.18 -13.24
N ARG A 65 4.06 9.20 -13.13
CA ARG A 65 3.32 10.29 -12.48
C ARG A 65 2.93 9.81 -11.08
N LEU A 66 3.13 10.64 -10.09
CA LEU A 66 2.79 10.32 -8.70
C LEU A 66 1.70 11.26 -8.21
N ASP A 67 0.65 10.69 -7.64
CA ASP A 67 -0.36 11.39 -6.87
C ASP A 67 -0.60 10.67 -5.55
N CYS A 68 -1.18 11.37 -4.59
CA CYS A 68 -1.45 10.86 -3.26
C CYS A 68 -2.91 11.03 -2.93
N ILE A 69 -3.50 10.01 -2.32
CA ILE A 69 -4.85 10.08 -1.78
C ILE A 69 -4.79 9.88 -0.27
N ARG A 70 -5.54 10.69 0.47
CA ARG A 70 -5.65 10.54 1.92
C ARG A 70 -7.03 10.11 2.32
N THR A 71 -7.09 9.05 3.13
CA THR A 71 -8.34 8.55 3.70
C THR A 71 -8.32 8.65 5.22
N THR A 72 -9.49 8.76 5.84
CA THR A 72 -9.67 8.49 7.27
C THR A 72 -10.51 7.24 7.43
N SER A 73 -10.11 6.38 8.36
CA SER A 73 -11.03 5.46 9.01
C SER A 73 -11.58 6.17 10.25
N TYR A 74 -12.87 6.49 10.29
CA TYR A 74 -13.49 7.00 11.50
C TYR A 74 -13.51 5.91 12.57
N GLY A 75 -12.71 6.07 13.63
CA GLY A 75 -12.69 5.22 14.81
C GLY A 75 -11.35 5.33 15.53
N SER A 76 -11.35 5.90 16.73
CA SER A 76 -10.19 6.00 17.62
C SER A 76 -9.90 4.69 18.38
N THR A 77 -10.43 3.57 17.91
CA THR A 77 -10.26 2.25 18.51
C THR A 77 -9.54 1.32 17.55
N THR A 78 -8.83 0.34 18.10
CA THR A 78 -8.10 -0.71 17.37
C THR A 78 -8.97 -1.56 16.42
N GLU A 79 -10.28 -1.35 16.43
CA GLU A 79 -11.23 -1.95 15.50
C GLU A 79 -11.74 -0.89 14.51
N SER A 80 -11.34 -0.98 13.24
CA SER A 80 -11.81 -0.10 12.16
C SER A 80 -13.23 -0.46 11.74
N HIS A 81 -14.23 -0.07 12.54
CA HIS A 81 -15.65 -0.28 12.20
C HIS A 81 -16.22 0.80 11.27
N GLY A 82 -15.47 1.86 10.96
CA GLY A 82 -15.91 2.96 10.13
C GLY A 82 -15.81 2.69 8.62
N THR A 83 -16.66 3.34 7.84
CA THR A 83 -16.51 3.42 6.38
C THR A 83 -15.39 4.42 6.07
N PRO A 84 -14.36 4.05 5.31
CA PRO A 84 -13.30 4.98 4.95
C PRO A 84 -13.87 6.13 4.12
N LYS A 85 -13.38 7.35 4.38
CA LYS A 85 -13.73 8.54 3.61
C LYS A 85 -12.47 9.15 3.03
N VAL A 86 -12.54 9.57 1.77
CA VAL A 86 -11.49 10.34 1.11
C VAL A 86 -11.52 11.76 1.65
N ILE A 87 -10.42 12.21 2.26
CA ILE A 87 -10.26 13.59 2.74
C ILE A 87 -9.61 14.46 1.67
N HIS A 88 -8.61 13.89 0.98
CA HIS A 88 -7.92 14.54 -0.12
C HIS A 88 -7.96 13.62 -1.33
N GLY A 89 -8.60 14.09 -2.39
CA GLY A 89 -8.79 13.33 -3.63
C GLY A 89 -7.61 13.52 -4.59
N LEU A 90 -7.69 12.84 -5.74
CA LEU A 90 -6.68 12.92 -6.79
C LEU A 90 -6.70 14.29 -7.46
N THR A 91 -5.50 14.75 -7.83
CA THR A 91 -5.28 15.97 -8.61
C THR A 91 -4.95 15.66 -10.06
N LEU A 92 -4.40 14.47 -10.35
CA LEU A 92 -4.05 14.05 -11.69
C LEU A 92 -5.26 13.45 -12.43
N ASP A 93 -5.38 13.77 -13.71
CA ASP A 93 -6.27 13.05 -14.61
C ASP A 93 -5.69 11.69 -14.96
N VAL A 94 -6.45 10.63 -14.69
CA VAL A 94 -6.06 9.24 -14.91
C VAL A 94 -6.80 8.59 -16.09
N ALA A 95 -7.68 9.34 -16.79
CA ALA A 95 -8.40 8.80 -17.93
C ALA A 95 -7.46 8.28 -19.02
N GLY A 96 -7.70 7.06 -19.49
CA GLY A 96 -6.88 6.39 -20.50
C GLY A 96 -5.45 6.02 -20.08
N ARG A 97 -5.09 6.16 -18.78
CA ARG A 97 -3.75 5.88 -18.26
C ARG A 97 -3.70 4.54 -17.53
N HIS A 98 -2.54 3.93 -17.48
CA HIS A 98 -2.27 2.82 -16.57
C HIS A 98 -2.10 3.37 -15.15
N VAL A 99 -2.80 2.77 -14.18
CA VAL A 99 -2.78 3.22 -12.78
C VAL A 99 -2.34 2.07 -11.88
N LEU A 100 -1.39 2.36 -10.99
CA LEU A 100 -0.97 1.51 -9.88
C LEU A 100 -1.38 2.19 -8.56
N ILE A 101 -2.27 1.57 -7.82
CA ILE A 101 -2.60 1.98 -6.45
C ILE A 101 -1.63 1.27 -5.51
N VAL A 102 -0.98 2.02 -4.62
CA VAL A 102 -0.01 1.49 -3.64
C VAL A 102 -0.52 1.77 -2.23
N ASP A 103 -0.57 0.70 -1.42
CA ASP A 103 -0.94 0.78 0.00
C ASP A 103 0.03 -0.04 0.86
N ASP A 104 0.12 0.27 2.14
CA ASP A 104 0.95 -0.45 3.11
C ASP A 104 0.34 -1.81 3.46
N ILE A 105 -0.98 -1.85 3.69
CA ILE A 105 -1.65 -3.05 4.15
C ILE A 105 -3.06 -3.22 3.57
N LEU A 106 -3.33 -4.41 3.06
CA LEU A 106 -4.67 -4.88 2.72
C LEU A 106 -5.22 -5.70 3.90
N ASP A 107 -6.02 -5.04 4.74
CA ASP A 107 -6.65 -5.63 5.93
C ASP A 107 -8.11 -6.02 5.62
N THR A 108 -9.08 -5.15 5.90
CA THR A 108 -10.50 -5.42 5.68
C THR A 108 -10.94 -5.37 4.21
N GLY A 109 -10.16 -4.75 3.35
CA GLY A 109 -10.46 -4.51 1.94
C GLY A 109 -11.31 -3.28 1.67
N LYS A 110 -11.86 -2.62 2.70
CA LYS A 110 -12.77 -1.47 2.53
C LYS A 110 -12.11 -0.29 1.83
N THR A 111 -10.92 0.12 2.28
CA THR A 111 -10.19 1.28 1.74
C THR A 111 -9.82 1.06 0.29
N LEU A 112 -9.17 -0.07 -0.01
CA LEU A 112 -8.71 -0.37 -1.36
C LEU A 112 -9.88 -0.59 -2.33
N SER A 113 -10.97 -1.23 -1.89
CA SER A 113 -12.19 -1.38 -2.70
C SER A 113 -12.80 -0.02 -3.05
N LEU A 114 -12.89 0.90 -2.08
CA LEU A 114 -13.40 2.25 -2.30
C LEU A 114 -12.55 3.02 -3.31
N ILE A 115 -11.23 3.06 -3.09
CA ILE A 115 -10.30 3.83 -3.94
C ILE A 115 -10.21 3.22 -5.33
N ALA A 116 -10.10 1.89 -5.45
CA ALA A 116 -10.06 1.23 -6.74
C ALA A 116 -11.37 1.44 -7.53
N GLY A 117 -12.52 1.43 -6.84
CA GLY A 117 -13.82 1.75 -7.45
C GLY A 117 -13.87 3.18 -7.97
N MET A 118 -13.41 4.14 -7.17
CA MET A 118 -13.33 5.55 -7.57
C MET A 118 -12.42 5.76 -8.79
N VAL A 119 -11.22 5.17 -8.76
CA VAL A 119 -10.26 5.28 -9.87
C VAL A 119 -10.80 4.62 -11.14
N ARG A 120 -11.43 3.45 -11.05
CA ARG A 120 -12.06 2.79 -12.21
C ARG A 120 -13.16 3.64 -12.82
N GLY A 121 -13.92 4.37 -11.99
CA GLY A 121 -14.95 5.33 -12.47
C GLY A 121 -14.38 6.47 -13.32
N MET A 122 -13.10 6.78 -13.20
CA MET A 122 -12.39 7.79 -14.01
C MET A 122 -11.90 7.24 -15.37
N LYS A 123 -12.25 6.01 -15.72
CA LYS A 123 -11.96 5.37 -17.02
C LYS A 123 -10.46 5.27 -17.35
N PRO A 124 -9.60 4.78 -16.47
CA PRO A 124 -8.21 4.49 -16.78
C PRO A 124 -8.09 3.35 -17.80
N ALA A 125 -6.94 3.21 -18.47
CA ALA A 125 -6.64 2.07 -19.33
C ALA A 125 -6.51 0.77 -18.54
N SER A 126 -5.92 0.84 -17.35
CA SER A 126 -5.89 -0.28 -16.39
C SER A 126 -5.74 0.23 -14.95
N VAL A 127 -6.20 -0.58 -13.99
CA VAL A 127 -5.97 -0.37 -12.56
C VAL A 127 -5.38 -1.63 -11.98
N ARG A 128 -4.23 -1.50 -11.31
CA ARG A 128 -3.62 -2.55 -10.50
C ARG A 128 -3.38 -2.06 -9.09
N VAL A 129 -3.29 -2.99 -8.17
CA VAL A 129 -3.08 -2.71 -6.75
C VAL A 129 -1.84 -3.45 -6.27
N CYS A 130 -0.95 -2.73 -5.60
CA CYS A 130 0.23 -3.26 -4.95
C CYS A 130 0.19 -2.94 -3.46
N VAL A 131 0.33 -3.95 -2.61
CA VAL A 131 0.37 -3.80 -1.16
C VAL A 131 1.62 -4.45 -0.58
N LEU A 132 2.17 -3.86 0.48
CA LEU A 132 3.29 -4.47 1.18
C LEU A 132 2.82 -5.68 1.98
N LEU A 133 1.73 -5.52 2.74
CA LEU A 133 1.19 -6.56 3.61
C LEU A 133 -0.24 -6.95 3.22
N ASP A 134 -0.56 -8.22 3.32
CA ASP A 134 -1.91 -8.76 3.11
C ASP A 134 -2.34 -9.64 4.30
N LYS A 135 -3.42 -9.23 4.99
CA LYS A 135 -4.09 -9.97 6.07
C LYS A 135 -5.36 -10.63 5.56
N LYS A 136 -5.27 -11.80 4.97
CA LYS A 136 -6.44 -12.49 4.38
C LYS A 136 -7.54 -12.80 5.39
N GLY A 137 -7.19 -13.07 6.64
CA GLY A 137 -8.14 -13.47 7.69
C GLY A 137 -9.11 -12.38 8.15
N ARG A 138 -8.87 -11.12 7.81
CA ARG A 138 -9.71 -9.98 8.26
C ARG A 138 -10.59 -9.39 7.15
N ARG A 139 -10.65 -10.00 6.00
CA ARG A 139 -11.40 -9.50 4.85
C ARG A 139 -12.90 -9.33 5.17
N GLN A 140 -13.42 -8.11 5.05
CA GLN A 140 -14.85 -7.78 5.16
C GLN A 140 -15.48 -7.47 3.81
N VAL A 141 -14.66 -7.04 2.85
CA VAL A 141 -15.04 -6.81 1.46
C VAL A 141 -14.16 -7.69 0.58
N ALA A 142 -14.75 -8.45 -0.34
CA ALA A 142 -14.01 -9.26 -1.30
C ALA A 142 -13.14 -8.35 -2.17
N PHE A 143 -11.84 -8.39 -1.93
CA PHE A 143 -10.84 -7.59 -2.64
C PHE A 143 -9.49 -8.30 -2.58
N ASP A 144 -8.83 -8.40 -3.72
CA ASP A 144 -7.48 -8.95 -3.84
C ASP A 144 -6.58 -7.92 -4.51
N ALA A 145 -5.31 -7.87 -4.08
CA ALA A 145 -4.28 -7.07 -4.70
C ALA A 145 -3.59 -7.86 -5.82
N ASP A 146 -3.18 -7.17 -6.90
CA ASP A 146 -2.44 -7.78 -8.01
C ASP A 146 -1.01 -8.15 -7.62
N LEU A 147 -0.43 -7.36 -6.74
CA LEU A 147 0.93 -7.50 -6.24
C LEU A 147 0.93 -7.43 -4.70
N VAL A 148 1.46 -8.46 -4.07
CA VAL A 148 1.52 -8.57 -2.61
C VAL A 148 2.98 -8.77 -2.19
N GLY A 149 3.43 -7.96 -1.26
CA GLY A 149 4.72 -8.10 -0.61
C GLY A 149 4.76 -9.37 0.25
N PHE A 150 4.00 -9.37 1.33
CA PHE A 150 3.95 -10.47 2.29
C PHE A 150 2.53 -10.77 2.71
N GLU A 151 2.15 -12.04 2.70
CA GLU A 151 0.97 -12.50 3.43
C GLU A 151 1.32 -12.66 4.90
N ILE A 152 0.54 -12.07 5.80
CA ILE A 152 0.79 -12.10 7.23
C ILE A 152 -0.44 -12.60 8.00
N PRO A 153 -0.23 -13.23 9.18
CA PRO A 153 -1.32 -13.60 10.07
C PRO A 153 -2.05 -12.35 10.62
N ASP A 154 -3.20 -12.57 11.24
CA ASP A 154 -3.94 -11.50 11.93
C ASP A 154 -3.22 -11.09 13.23
N ARG A 155 -2.18 -10.29 13.06
CA ARG A 155 -1.44 -9.64 14.15
C ARG A 155 -1.46 -8.14 13.96
N PHE A 156 -1.44 -7.40 15.05
CA PHE A 156 -1.22 -5.97 15.00
C PHE A 156 0.24 -5.69 14.63
N VAL A 157 0.46 -4.84 13.65
CA VAL A 157 1.81 -4.54 13.11
C VAL A 157 2.04 -3.04 13.05
N VAL A 158 3.26 -2.62 13.30
CA VAL A 158 3.74 -1.23 13.25
C VAL A 158 5.10 -1.16 12.58
N GLY A 159 5.52 0.04 12.22
CA GLY A 159 6.81 0.31 11.57
C GLY A 159 6.72 0.34 10.05
N TYR A 160 7.72 0.91 9.41
CA TYR A 160 7.82 1.10 7.96
C TYR A 160 6.61 1.86 7.36
N GLY A 161 6.11 2.84 8.11
CA GLY A 161 4.95 3.66 7.75
C GLY A 161 3.64 3.27 8.43
N LEU A 162 3.51 2.00 8.87
CA LEU A 162 2.36 1.61 9.68
C LEU A 162 2.53 2.17 11.10
N ASP A 163 1.51 2.86 11.58
CA ASP A 163 1.54 3.53 12.87
C ASP A 163 0.52 2.96 13.86
N PHE A 164 0.73 3.28 15.13
CA PHE A 164 -0.26 3.15 16.19
C PHE A 164 -0.38 4.47 16.91
N ALA A 165 -1.54 5.13 16.80
CA ALA A 165 -1.81 6.42 17.42
C ALA A 165 -0.71 7.46 17.11
N GLU A 166 -0.33 7.55 15.81
CA GLU A 166 0.72 8.45 15.28
C GLU A 166 2.14 8.17 15.83
N ARG A 167 2.39 6.94 16.33
CA ARG A 167 3.70 6.49 16.82
C ARG A 167 4.20 5.28 16.01
N TYR A 168 5.56 5.11 16.01
CA TYR A 168 6.34 4.05 15.32
C TYR A 168 6.47 4.27 13.80
#